data_0bb8ce2e04ad14e0a566b29d641eeba8
#
_entry.id   0bb8ce2e04ad14e0a566b29d641eeba8
#
_cell.length_a   1.000
_cell.length_b   1.000
_cell.length_c   1.000
_cell.angle_alpha   90.00
_cell.angle_beta   90.00
_cell.angle_gamma   90.00
#
_symmetry.space_group_name_H-M   'P 1'
#
loop_
_entity.id
_entity.type
_entity.pdbx_description
1 polymer ?
#
loop_
_entity_poly.entity_id
_entity_poly.type
_entity_poly.pdbx_seq_one_letter_code
_entity_poly.pdbx_strand_id
1 'polypeptide(L)'
;IYKVMKEVYDSGYQIATHAIGDGGVDQVVNAYEKLIKADPNADRRLRIEHYQIATLDDIKRIKTLHILPSMQPTHATSDKTMAEDRIGAERMKGAYAWRKIIDAGNIIIGGSDAPVELVNPYHGLYAAVTRTDRAGQPEGGWYIEDAMTREEALKAFTVWAAYGQFEENLKGSLEAGKLADFVVIDRDYMKCPANEIKDIQALTTVLGGEVVYQKDLSKTSVIWQGLPINFAVAPMIRDGKLYVEAAALADKLGATVDYKDGSFELAMIKDGKTLNLTVVSIDQTELVPLRDVLEGFEYSLTWNGLSKSVSIE
;
A
#
# COMPACT_ATOMS: atom_id res chain seq x y z
N ILE A 1 18.73 -12.95 -23.61
CA ILE A 1 18.72 -12.03 -22.46
C ILE A 1 20.12 -11.59 -22.07
N TYR A 2 21.08 -12.50 -21.79
CA TYR A 2 22.44 -12.19 -21.32
C TYR A 2 23.23 -11.21 -22.20
N LYS A 3 23.14 -11.34 -23.55
CA LYS A 3 23.86 -10.46 -24.48
C LYS A 3 23.43 -8.99 -24.29
N VAL A 4 22.12 -8.73 -24.21
CA VAL A 4 21.59 -7.36 -24.00
C VAL A 4 21.98 -6.84 -22.61
N MET A 5 21.84 -7.67 -21.58
CA MET A 5 22.27 -7.30 -20.22
C MET A 5 23.76 -6.92 -20.17
N LYS A 6 24.60 -7.69 -20.89
CA LYS A 6 26.04 -7.42 -20.93
C LYS A 6 26.35 -6.08 -21.61
N GLU A 7 25.69 -5.76 -22.72
CA GLU A 7 25.86 -4.49 -23.42
C GLU A 7 25.50 -3.29 -22.51
N VAL A 8 24.37 -3.40 -21.76
CA VAL A 8 23.93 -2.38 -20.79
C VAL A 8 24.92 -2.27 -19.61
N TYR A 9 25.34 -3.42 -19.08
CA TYR A 9 26.32 -3.51 -17.97
C TYR A 9 27.64 -2.86 -18.35
N ASP A 10 28.19 -3.20 -19.53
CA ASP A 10 29.46 -2.67 -20.02
C ASP A 10 29.37 -1.15 -20.26
N SER A 11 28.19 -0.63 -20.54
CA SER A 11 27.93 0.82 -20.71
C SER A 11 27.85 1.58 -19.38
N GLY A 12 27.96 0.89 -18.25
CA GLY A 12 27.99 1.52 -16.91
C GLY A 12 26.63 1.79 -16.28
N TYR A 13 25.54 1.37 -16.91
CA TYR A 13 24.18 1.55 -16.36
C TYR A 13 23.86 0.51 -15.29
N GLN A 14 23.03 0.90 -14.34
CA GLN A 14 22.33 -0.05 -13.47
C GLN A 14 21.28 -0.81 -14.31
N ILE A 15 21.13 -2.11 -14.06
CA ILE A 15 20.11 -2.93 -14.73
C ILE A 15 19.03 -3.28 -13.72
N ALA A 16 17.78 -3.07 -14.12
CA ALA A 16 16.57 -3.54 -13.45
C ALA A 16 15.82 -4.47 -14.41
N THR A 17 15.67 -5.73 -14.04
CA THR A 17 15.06 -6.73 -14.91
C THR A 17 13.79 -7.28 -14.28
N HIS A 18 12.69 -7.17 -15.01
CA HIS A 18 11.41 -7.74 -14.62
C HIS A 18 11.49 -9.29 -14.60
N ALA A 19 11.13 -9.91 -13.46
CA ALA A 19 10.95 -11.35 -13.35
C ALA A 19 9.99 -11.70 -12.21
N ILE A 20 8.86 -12.34 -12.54
CA ILE A 20 7.81 -12.73 -11.59
C ILE A 20 7.93 -14.20 -11.21
N GLY A 21 7.93 -15.12 -12.19
CA GLY A 21 7.96 -16.55 -11.95
C GLY A 21 9.36 -17.10 -11.66
N ASP A 22 9.44 -18.20 -10.94
CA ASP A 22 10.66 -18.88 -10.52
C ASP A 22 11.64 -19.16 -11.67
N GLY A 23 11.15 -19.65 -12.82
CA GLY A 23 11.98 -19.87 -14.00
C GLY A 23 12.54 -18.57 -14.60
N GLY A 24 11.79 -17.46 -14.56
CA GLY A 24 12.25 -16.14 -14.98
C GLY A 24 13.28 -15.57 -14.02
N VAL A 25 13.03 -15.68 -12.72
CA VAL A 25 13.95 -15.27 -11.66
C VAL A 25 15.27 -16.01 -11.78
N ASP A 26 15.27 -17.36 -11.88
CA ASP A 26 16.49 -18.15 -12.05
C ASP A 26 17.29 -17.74 -13.30
N GLN A 27 16.61 -17.51 -14.43
CA GLN A 27 17.29 -17.04 -15.65
C GLN A 27 17.99 -15.69 -15.45
N VAL A 28 17.35 -14.75 -14.74
CA VAL A 28 17.94 -13.43 -14.45
C VAL A 28 19.09 -13.57 -13.47
N VAL A 29 18.93 -14.33 -12.38
CA VAL A 29 20.00 -14.61 -11.41
C VAL A 29 21.19 -15.23 -12.11
N ASN A 30 20.99 -16.23 -12.97
CA ASN A 30 22.07 -16.89 -13.75
C ASN A 30 22.79 -15.91 -14.70
N ALA A 31 22.06 -14.97 -15.31
CA ALA A 31 22.64 -13.95 -16.19
C ALA A 31 23.46 -12.93 -15.38
N TYR A 32 22.91 -12.45 -14.27
CA TYR A 32 23.59 -11.49 -13.38
C TYR A 32 24.83 -12.11 -12.74
N GLU A 33 24.77 -13.37 -12.30
CA GLU A 33 25.94 -14.07 -11.77
C GLU A 33 27.13 -14.08 -12.75
N LYS A 34 26.85 -14.28 -14.05
CA LYS A 34 27.89 -14.22 -15.08
C LYS A 34 28.50 -12.83 -15.23
N LEU A 35 27.68 -11.77 -15.15
CA LEU A 35 28.15 -10.38 -15.20
C LEU A 35 29.02 -10.05 -13.98
N ILE A 36 28.53 -10.39 -12.78
CA ILE A 36 29.24 -10.16 -11.52
C ILE A 36 30.57 -10.90 -11.47
N LYS A 37 30.61 -12.18 -11.92
CA LYS A 37 31.86 -12.95 -11.99
C LYS A 37 32.88 -12.38 -12.98
N ALA A 38 32.40 -11.71 -14.04
CA ALA A 38 33.28 -11.06 -15.02
C ALA A 38 33.87 -9.74 -14.49
N ASP A 39 33.18 -9.06 -13.56
CA ASP A 39 33.60 -7.80 -12.96
C ASP A 39 33.24 -7.75 -11.46
N PRO A 40 33.93 -8.51 -10.62
CA PRO A 40 33.54 -8.76 -9.22
C PRO A 40 33.70 -7.54 -8.30
N ASN A 41 34.37 -6.50 -8.76
CA ASN A 41 34.60 -5.28 -7.96
C ASN A 41 33.62 -4.14 -8.30
N ALA A 42 32.78 -4.31 -9.33
CA ALA A 42 31.82 -3.28 -9.71
C ALA A 42 30.61 -3.30 -8.79
N ASP A 43 30.34 -2.17 -8.13
CA ASP A 43 29.04 -1.95 -7.47
C ASP A 43 28.00 -1.50 -8.53
N ARG A 44 27.20 -2.44 -9.01
CA ARG A 44 26.14 -2.19 -10.00
C ARG A 44 24.74 -2.23 -9.41
N ARG A 45 24.57 -2.75 -8.20
CA ARG A 45 23.29 -2.91 -7.52
C ARG A 45 22.21 -3.43 -8.47
N LEU A 46 22.51 -4.53 -9.15
CA LEU A 46 21.60 -5.16 -10.12
C LEU A 46 20.29 -5.50 -9.44
N ARG A 47 19.15 -5.09 -10.03
CA ARG A 47 17.83 -5.30 -9.45
C ARG A 47 17.03 -6.33 -10.24
N ILE A 48 16.19 -7.07 -9.52
CA ILE A 48 15.11 -7.87 -10.10
C ILE A 48 13.80 -7.24 -9.66
N GLU A 49 13.07 -6.69 -10.63
CA GLU A 49 11.77 -6.10 -10.38
C GLU A 49 10.75 -7.23 -10.21
N HIS A 50 9.89 -7.08 -9.22
CA HIS A 50 8.88 -8.00 -8.69
C HIS A 50 9.48 -9.09 -7.82
N TYR A 51 10.34 -9.97 -8.34
CA TYR A 51 10.91 -11.09 -7.59
C TYR A 51 9.84 -11.87 -6.78
N GLN A 52 8.63 -12.02 -7.38
CA GLN A 52 7.45 -12.48 -6.64
C GLN A 52 7.52 -13.95 -6.25
N ILE A 53 8.03 -14.79 -7.16
CA ILE A 53 8.16 -16.24 -6.95
C ILE A 53 9.62 -16.59 -7.22
N ALA A 54 10.31 -17.07 -6.19
CA ALA A 54 11.71 -17.48 -6.28
C ALA A 54 11.89 -18.90 -5.69
N THR A 55 12.96 -19.57 -6.04
CA THR A 55 13.35 -20.76 -5.31
C THR A 55 14.05 -20.37 -4.00
N LEU A 56 14.01 -21.26 -3.00
CA LEU A 56 14.75 -21.01 -1.75
C LEU A 56 16.27 -20.94 -1.98
N ASP A 57 16.75 -21.51 -3.06
CA ASP A 57 18.16 -21.41 -3.48
C ASP A 57 18.45 -20.02 -4.05
N ASP A 58 17.58 -19.49 -4.92
CA ASP A 58 17.75 -18.15 -5.48
C ASP A 58 17.72 -17.07 -4.38
N ILE A 59 16.92 -17.24 -3.33
CA ILE A 59 16.92 -16.33 -2.17
C ILE A 59 18.31 -16.27 -1.51
N LYS A 60 19.02 -17.37 -1.41
CA LYS A 60 20.40 -17.42 -0.88
C LYS A 60 21.40 -16.84 -1.88
N ARG A 61 21.23 -17.15 -3.17
CA ARG A 61 22.13 -16.70 -4.24
C ARG A 61 22.13 -15.19 -4.39
N ILE A 62 20.95 -14.53 -4.37
CA ILE A 62 20.88 -13.07 -4.49
C ILE A 62 21.64 -12.37 -3.37
N LYS A 63 21.68 -12.93 -2.15
CA LYS A 63 22.50 -12.40 -1.06
C LYS A 63 23.98 -12.45 -1.39
N THR A 64 24.47 -13.60 -1.81
CA THR A 64 25.90 -13.81 -2.15
C THR A 64 26.32 -12.95 -3.34
N LEU A 65 25.42 -12.71 -4.28
CA LEU A 65 25.64 -11.94 -5.50
C LEU A 65 25.33 -10.45 -5.35
N HIS A 66 24.85 -10.01 -4.17
CA HIS A 66 24.40 -8.65 -3.93
C HIS A 66 23.37 -8.14 -4.95
N ILE A 67 22.49 -9.03 -5.41
CA ILE A 67 21.33 -8.70 -6.27
C ILE A 67 20.20 -8.19 -5.38
N LEU A 68 19.54 -7.11 -5.78
CA LEU A 68 18.51 -6.45 -5.00
C LEU A 68 17.10 -6.82 -5.51
N PRO A 69 16.26 -7.48 -4.71
CA PRO A 69 14.85 -7.67 -5.03
C PRO A 69 14.07 -6.36 -4.83
N SER A 70 13.33 -5.95 -5.86
CA SER A 70 12.46 -4.77 -5.86
C SER A 70 11.02 -5.24 -5.90
N MET A 71 10.33 -5.19 -4.76
CA MET A 71 9.07 -5.89 -4.55
C MET A 71 7.93 -4.93 -4.20
N GLN A 72 6.72 -5.34 -4.53
CA GLN A 72 5.50 -4.59 -4.28
C GLN A 72 4.63 -5.36 -3.28
N PRO A 73 4.57 -4.94 -2.00
CA PRO A 73 3.84 -5.70 -1.00
C PRO A 73 2.35 -5.89 -1.30
N THR A 74 1.72 -4.95 -1.98
CA THR A 74 0.32 -5.06 -2.41
C THR A 74 0.06 -6.19 -3.38
N HIS A 75 1.05 -6.57 -4.23
CA HIS A 75 0.90 -7.72 -5.13
C HIS A 75 0.59 -9.03 -4.38
N ALA A 76 1.19 -9.26 -3.21
CA ALA A 76 0.87 -10.45 -2.42
C ALA A 76 -0.61 -10.50 -2.02
N THR A 77 -1.20 -9.34 -1.69
CA THR A 77 -2.60 -9.26 -1.26
C THR A 77 -3.59 -9.25 -2.42
N SER A 78 -3.18 -8.84 -3.60
CA SER A 78 -3.98 -8.92 -4.83
C SER A 78 -3.94 -10.35 -5.41
N ASP A 79 -2.77 -10.98 -5.44
CA ASP A 79 -2.55 -12.30 -6.06
C ASP A 79 -2.98 -13.47 -5.18
N LYS A 80 -3.24 -13.27 -3.89
CA LYS A 80 -3.61 -14.31 -2.92
C LYS A 80 -4.76 -15.22 -3.40
N THR A 81 -5.64 -14.69 -4.24
CA THR A 81 -6.81 -15.41 -4.76
C THR A 81 -6.46 -16.43 -5.85
N MET A 82 -5.28 -16.34 -6.43
CA MET A 82 -4.89 -17.17 -7.58
C MET A 82 -3.51 -17.81 -7.46
N ALA A 83 -2.62 -17.26 -6.61
CA ALA A 83 -1.21 -17.63 -6.62
C ALA A 83 -1.03 -19.11 -6.28
N GLU A 84 -1.61 -19.57 -5.18
CA GLU A 84 -1.46 -20.96 -4.72
C GLU A 84 -2.09 -21.96 -5.70
N ASP A 85 -3.23 -21.64 -6.29
CA ASP A 85 -3.89 -22.48 -7.30
C ASP A 85 -3.02 -22.65 -8.55
N ARG A 86 -2.25 -21.62 -8.91
CA ARG A 86 -1.41 -21.64 -10.12
C ARG A 86 -0.06 -22.30 -9.94
N ILE A 87 0.56 -22.12 -8.78
CA ILE A 87 1.93 -22.58 -8.58
C ILE A 87 2.04 -23.76 -7.58
N GLY A 88 1.00 -24.04 -6.82
CA GLY A 88 0.95 -25.10 -5.81
C GLY A 88 1.75 -24.78 -4.55
N ALA A 89 1.41 -25.46 -3.45
CA ALA A 89 1.93 -25.20 -2.10
C ALA A 89 3.47 -25.30 -2.01
N GLU A 90 4.10 -26.14 -2.81
CA GLU A 90 5.56 -26.30 -2.75
C GLU A 90 6.30 -25.03 -3.23
N ARG A 91 5.86 -24.44 -4.35
CA ARG A 91 6.46 -23.20 -4.86
C ARG A 91 6.03 -21.96 -4.06
N MET A 92 4.91 -22.03 -3.35
CA MET A 92 4.52 -20.97 -2.40
C MET A 92 5.57 -20.72 -1.32
N LYS A 93 6.42 -21.68 -0.97
CA LYS A 93 7.48 -21.50 0.02
C LYS A 93 8.48 -20.41 -0.32
N GLY A 94 8.64 -20.08 -1.59
CA GLY A 94 9.52 -19.01 -2.06
C GLY A 94 8.75 -17.85 -2.74
N ALA A 95 7.42 -17.86 -2.67
CA ALA A 95 6.57 -16.83 -3.25
C ALA A 95 6.27 -15.72 -2.22
N TYR A 96 6.47 -14.46 -2.61
CA TYR A 96 6.26 -13.29 -1.72
C TYR A 96 6.95 -13.46 -0.36
N ALA A 97 8.12 -14.09 -0.35
CA ALA A 97 8.79 -14.62 0.84
C ALA A 97 9.69 -13.57 1.50
N TRP A 98 9.12 -12.42 1.85
CA TRP A 98 9.89 -11.26 2.35
C TRP A 98 10.70 -11.60 3.59
N ARG A 99 10.11 -12.33 4.54
CA ARG A 99 10.80 -12.73 5.77
C ARG A 99 12.05 -13.56 5.45
N LYS A 100 11.91 -14.54 4.56
CA LYS A 100 13.03 -15.42 4.17
C LYS A 100 14.13 -14.65 3.45
N ILE A 101 13.77 -13.66 2.63
CA ILE A 101 14.71 -12.79 1.93
C ILE A 101 15.49 -11.93 2.95
N ILE A 102 14.80 -11.34 3.92
CA ILE A 102 15.41 -10.48 4.95
C ILE A 102 16.25 -11.33 5.92
N ASP A 103 15.77 -12.49 6.35
CA ASP A 103 16.50 -13.42 7.24
C ASP A 103 17.78 -13.98 6.56
N ALA A 104 17.78 -14.11 5.23
CA ALA A 104 18.99 -14.42 4.48
C ALA A 104 20.00 -13.24 4.45
N GLY A 105 19.63 -12.08 5.00
CA GLY A 105 20.45 -10.88 5.09
C GLY A 105 20.35 -9.96 3.88
N ASN A 106 19.33 -10.10 3.03
CA ASN A 106 19.03 -9.16 1.95
C ASN A 106 18.23 -7.97 2.44
N ILE A 107 18.21 -6.91 1.65
CA ILE A 107 17.25 -5.82 1.75
C ILE A 107 16.21 -5.96 0.65
N ILE A 108 15.04 -5.35 0.84
CA ILE A 108 13.96 -5.33 -0.16
C ILE A 108 13.68 -3.86 -0.52
N ILE A 109 13.70 -3.55 -1.81
CA ILE A 109 13.27 -2.25 -2.32
C ILE A 109 11.76 -2.30 -2.49
N GLY A 110 11.04 -1.43 -1.75
CA GLY A 110 9.57 -1.38 -1.78
C GLY A 110 9.04 -0.40 -2.82
N GLY A 111 7.88 -0.70 -3.35
CA GLY A 111 7.16 0.16 -4.30
C GLY A 111 5.71 -0.28 -4.49
N SER A 112 4.97 0.42 -5.35
CA SER A 112 3.57 0.09 -5.68
C SER A 112 3.40 -0.47 -7.09
N ASP A 113 4.35 -0.21 -8.00
CA ASP A 113 4.19 -0.49 -9.42
C ASP A 113 2.97 0.23 -10.04
N ALA A 114 2.71 1.47 -9.57
CA ALA A 114 1.59 2.25 -10.08
C ALA A 114 1.71 2.45 -11.60
N PRO A 115 0.63 2.25 -12.38
CA PRO A 115 -0.77 2.15 -11.96
C PRO A 115 -1.30 0.72 -11.76
N VAL A 116 -0.44 -0.32 -11.74
CA VAL A 116 -0.86 -1.70 -11.50
C VAL A 116 -1.51 -1.80 -10.12
N GLU A 117 -0.86 -1.24 -9.10
CA GLU A 117 -1.45 -1.04 -7.78
C GLU A 117 -1.66 0.46 -7.50
N LEU A 118 -2.44 0.76 -6.46
CA LEU A 118 -2.67 2.15 -6.06
C LEU A 118 -1.37 2.81 -5.58
N VAL A 119 -1.18 4.07 -5.95
CA VAL A 119 0.03 4.84 -5.67
C VAL A 119 0.28 5.13 -4.18
N ASN A 120 -0.75 4.99 -3.33
CA ASN A 120 -0.67 5.30 -1.90
C ASN A 120 0.34 4.38 -1.17
N PRO A 121 1.47 4.90 -0.65
CA PRO A 121 2.51 4.08 -0.03
C PRO A 121 2.05 3.40 1.27
N TYR A 122 1.06 3.95 1.97
CA TYR A 122 0.53 3.36 3.21
C TYR A 122 -0.19 2.03 2.95
N HIS A 123 -0.73 1.81 1.74
CA HIS A 123 -1.27 0.51 1.36
C HIS A 123 -0.15 -0.55 1.24
N GLY A 124 1.01 -0.17 0.69
CA GLY A 124 2.20 -1.03 0.64
C GLY A 124 2.74 -1.35 2.04
N LEU A 125 2.87 -0.34 2.91
CA LEU A 125 3.28 -0.52 4.31
C LEU A 125 2.30 -1.41 5.08
N TYR A 126 1.00 -1.23 4.86
CA TYR A 126 -0.04 -2.06 5.45
C TYR A 126 0.07 -3.52 5.01
N ALA A 127 0.13 -3.77 3.70
CA ALA A 127 0.26 -5.10 3.14
C ALA A 127 1.54 -5.81 3.60
N ALA A 128 2.66 -5.07 3.69
CA ALA A 128 3.94 -5.61 4.16
C ALA A 128 3.88 -6.13 5.60
N VAL A 129 3.14 -5.43 6.48
CA VAL A 129 3.05 -5.75 7.91
C VAL A 129 1.95 -6.76 8.21
N THR A 130 0.80 -6.66 7.55
CA THR A 130 -0.39 -7.44 7.88
C THR A 130 -0.63 -8.63 6.97
N ARG A 131 -0.10 -8.60 5.74
CA ARG A 131 -0.38 -9.62 4.71
C ARG A 131 -1.88 -9.76 4.40
N THR A 132 -2.65 -8.68 4.62
CA THR A 132 -4.08 -8.60 4.32
C THR A 132 -4.34 -7.57 3.24
N ASP A 133 -5.43 -7.74 2.50
CA ASP A 133 -5.93 -6.68 1.63
C ASP A 133 -6.55 -5.52 2.43
N ARG A 134 -6.95 -4.45 1.75
CA ARG A 134 -7.51 -3.27 2.40
C ARG A 134 -8.84 -3.50 3.13
N ALA A 135 -9.52 -4.60 2.82
CA ALA A 135 -10.70 -5.07 3.55
C ALA A 135 -10.33 -5.93 4.78
N GLY A 136 -9.03 -6.11 5.09
CA GLY A 136 -8.56 -6.90 6.22
C GLY A 136 -8.58 -8.41 5.97
N GLN A 137 -8.65 -8.85 4.70
CA GLN A 137 -8.76 -10.27 4.36
C GLN A 137 -7.45 -10.84 3.76
N PRO A 138 -7.12 -12.12 4.07
CA PRO A 138 -7.79 -13.01 5.02
C PRO A 138 -7.51 -12.60 6.48
N GLU A 139 -8.41 -12.94 7.38
CA GLU A 139 -8.18 -12.77 8.82
C GLU A 139 -6.88 -13.48 9.23
N GLY A 140 -6.05 -12.80 10.01
CA GLY A 140 -4.74 -13.31 10.42
C GLY A 140 -3.61 -13.15 9.38
N GLY A 141 -3.92 -12.75 8.14
CA GLY A 141 -2.93 -12.52 7.09
C GLY A 141 -2.60 -13.76 6.23
N TRP A 142 -2.41 -13.55 4.94
CA TRP A 142 -2.03 -14.59 4.00
C TRP A 142 -0.54 -14.91 4.11
N TYR A 143 -0.17 -16.12 4.56
CA TYR A 143 1.21 -16.52 4.89
C TYR A 143 1.89 -15.48 5.79
N ILE A 144 1.26 -15.18 6.93
CA ILE A 144 1.68 -14.10 7.87
C ILE A 144 3.12 -14.26 8.36
N GLU A 145 3.64 -15.48 8.39
CA GLU A 145 5.03 -15.77 8.74
C GLU A 145 6.06 -15.12 7.81
N ASP A 146 5.66 -14.74 6.61
CA ASP A 146 6.49 -14.03 5.64
C ASP A 146 6.33 -12.49 5.71
N ALA A 147 5.62 -11.95 6.70
CA ALA A 147 5.45 -10.51 6.88
C ALA A 147 6.76 -9.80 7.25
N MET A 148 6.83 -8.51 6.95
CA MET A 148 7.86 -7.61 7.45
C MET A 148 7.46 -7.05 8.81
N THR A 149 8.44 -6.70 9.63
CA THR A 149 8.20 -5.78 10.75
C THR A 149 7.90 -4.37 10.23
N ARG A 150 7.31 -3.50 11.07
CA ARG A 150 7.05 -2.10 10.70
C ARG A 150 8.32 -1.36 10.31
N GLU A 151 9.41 -1.60 11.03
CA GLU A 151 10.70 -0.98 10.75
C GLU A 151 11.26 -1.43 9.39
N GLU A 152 11.21 -2.72 9.07
CA GLU A 152 11.64 -3.25 7.79
C GLU A 152 10.80 -2.73 6.62
N ALA A 153 9.48 -2.70 6.80
CA ALA A 153 8.58 -2.13 5.80
C ALA A 153 8.88 -0.64 5.56
N LEU A 154 9.09 0.14 6.63
CA LEU A 154 9.48 1.55 6.49
C LEU A 154 10.83 1.69 5.77
N LYS A 155 11.82 0.88 6.12
CA LYS A 155 13.14 0.87 5.45
C LYS A 155 13.00 0.53 3.97
N ALA A 156 12.13 -0.41 3.61
CA ALA A 156 11.91 -0.80 2.21
C ALA A 156 11.43 0.39 1.36
N PHE A 157 10.58 1.25 1.91
CA PHE A 157 10.05 2.43 1.23
C PHE A 157 10.91 3.69 1.40
N THR A 158 12.03 3.62 2.12
CA THR A 158 12.91 4.77 2.41
C THR A 158 14.38 4.45 2.17
N VAL A 159 15.13 4.08 3.20
CA VAL A 159 16.59 3.92 3.12
C VAL A 159 17.04 2.80 2.19
N TRP A 160 16.33 1.68 2.11
CA TRP A 160 16.66 0.60 1.19
C TRP A 160 16.35 0.98 -0.27
N ALA A 161 15.25 1.72 -0.48
CA ALA A 161 14.93 2.25 -1.81
C ALA A 161 15.97 3.28 -2.28
N ALA A 162 16.40 4.19 -1.39
CA ALA A 162 17.48 5.13 -1.68
C ALA A 162 18.80 4.42 -2.02
N TYR A 163 19.15 3.39 -1.24
CA TYR A 163 20.32 2.56 -1.54
C TYR A 163 20.23 1.91 -2.92
N GLY A 164 19.06 1.35 -3.27
CA GLY A 164 18.85 0.73 -4.58
C GLY A 164 19.00 1.68 -5.77
N GLN A 165 18.99 2.99 -5.53
CA GLN A 165 19.13 4.05 -6.54
C GLN A 165 20.50 4.78 -6.47
N PHE A 166 21.43 4.35 -5.61
CA PHE A 166 22.70 5.05 -5.33
C PHE A 166 22.52 6.44 -4.71
N GLU A 167 21.42 6.67 -4.00
CA GLU A 167 21.06 7.97 -3.42
C GLU A 167 20.96 7.95 -1.89
N GLU A 168 21.49 6.92 -1.24
CA GLU A 168 21.51 6.77 0.22
C GLU A 168 22.23 7.90 0.96
N ASN A 169 23.17 8.57 0.30
CA ASN A 169 23.85 9.74 0.83
C ASN A 169 23.07 11.05 0.60
N LEU A 170 22.04 11.01 -0.23
CA LEU A 170 21.24 12.17 -0.63
C LEU A 170 19.88 12.21 0.04
N LYS A 171 19.21 11.05 0.17
CA LYS A 171 17.86 10.92 0.69
C LYS A 171 17.63 9.57 1.40
N GLY A 172 16.39 9.31 1.84
CA GLY A 172 15.95 8.07 2.49
C GLY A 172 15.97 8.12 4.01
N SER A 173 16.65 9.10 4.62
CA SER A 173 16.64 9.35 6.07
C SER A 173 16.72 10.84 6.37
N LEU A 174 16.29 11.23 7.57
CA LEU A 174 16.38 12.61 8.07
C LEU A 174 17.69 12.79 8.83
N GLU A 175 18.77 13.06 8.10
CA GLU A 175 20.12 13.24 8.63
C GLU A 175 20.72 14.54 8.10
N ALA A 176 21.59 15.17 8.89
CA ALA A 176 22.28 16.39 8.47
C ALA A 176 23.11 16.12 7.20
N GLY A 177 22.94 16.98 6.19
CA GLY A 177 23.60 16.87 4.89
C GLY A 177 22.79 16.18 3.80
N LYS A 178 21.65 15.57 4.14
CA LYS A 178 20.70 15.03 3.15
C LYS A 178 19.62 16.04 2.80
N LEU A 179 18.88 15.75 1.74
CA LEU A 179 17.73 16.55 1.34
C LEU A 179 16.66 16.56 2.45
N ALA A 180 16.02 17.70 2.62
CA ALA A 180 14.88 17.83 3.52
C ALA A 180 13.59 17.31 2.83
N ASP A 181 13.58 15.99 2.55
CA ASP A 181 12.45 15.26 1.99
C ASP A 181 11.76 14.50 3.10
N PHE A 182 10.57 14.95 3.49
CA PHE A 182 9.81 14.29 4.55
C PHE A 182 8.31 14.49 4.43
N VAL A 183 7.56 13.63 5.11
CA VAL A 183 6.11 13.69 5.21
C VAL A 183 5.71 13.77 6.68
N VAL A 184 4.86 14.73 7.03
CA VAL A 184 4.13 14.76 8.30
C VAL A 184 2.85 13.97 8.13
N ILE A 185 2.63 12.98 8.98
CA ILE A 185 1.49 12.08 8.93
C ILE A 185 0.57 12.27 10.14
N ASP A 186 -0.69 11.84 10.00
CA ASP A 186 -1.76 12.09 10.99
C ASP A 186 -1.73 11.16 12.20
N ARG A 187 -0.86 10.15 12.21
CA ARG A 187 -0.72 9.20 13.33
C ARG A 187 0.68 8.58 13.38
N ASP A 188 1.06 8.05 14.55
CA ASP A 188 2.35 7.38 14.73
C ASP A 188 2.31 6.00 14.05
N TYR A 189 2.94 5.88 12.88
CA TYR A 189 3.05 4.64 12.12
C TYR A 189 3.60 3.47 12.95
N MET A 190 4.54 3.73 13.84
CA MET A 190 5.17 2.67 14.63
C MET A 190 4.28 2.13 15.75
N LYS A 191 3.22 2.87 16.16
CA LYS A 191 2.40 2.56 17.34
C LYS A 191 0.92 2.38 17.05
N CYS A 192 0.39 2.98 15.96
CA CYS A 192 -1.04 2.85 15.65
C CYS A 192 -1.44 1.36 15.49
N PRO A 193 -2.70 0.99 15.70
CA PRO A 193 -3.21 -0.34 15.35
C PRO A 193 -2.83 -0.72 13.91
N ALA A 194 -2.50 -1.99 13.66
CA ALA A 194 -2.00 -2.41 12.35
C ALA A 194 -3.04 -2.20 11.23
N ASN A 195 -4.31 -2.42 11.53
CA ASN A 195 -5.43 -2.19 10.60
C ASN A 195 -5.62 -0.71 10.22
N GLU A 196 -5.06 0.23 11.00
CA GLU A 196 -5.13 1.67 10.69
C GLU A 196 -3.99 2.17 9.80
N ILE A 197 -2.96 1.37 9.54
CA ILE A 197 -1.83 1.80 8.68
C ILE A 197 -2.31 2.22 7.30
N LYS A 198 -3.26 1.49 6.70
CA LYS A 198 -3.84 1.80 5.39
C LYS A 198 -4.56 3.15 5.33
N ASP A 199 -5.00 3.66 6.49
CA ASP A 199 -5.79 4.89 6.63
C ASP A 199 -4.93 6.12 6.97
N ILE A 200 -3.61 5.96 7.09
CA ILE A 200 -2.69 7.07 7.35
C ILE A 200 -2.83 8.13 6.26
N GLN A 201 -2.91 9.39 6.70
CA GLN A 201 -3.00 10.55 5.82
C GLN A 201 -1.72 11.39 5.90
N ALA A 202 -1.18 11.78 4.76
CA ALA A 202 -0.19 12.85 4.71
C ALA A 202 -0.87 14.18 5.06
N LEU A 203 -0.32 14.91 6.03
CA LEU A 203 -0.75 16.27 6.40
C LEU A 203 0.07 17.31 5.64
N THR A 204 1.38 17.07 5.53
CA THR A 204 2.31 17.94 4.81
C THR A 204 3.35 17.07 4.11
N THR A 205 3.66 17.36 2.86
CA THR A 205 4.79 16.77 2.17
C THR A 205 5.80 17.87 1.81
N VAL A 206 7.04 17.64 2.18
CA VAL A 206 8.17 18.54 1.91
C VAL A 206 9.15 17.82 0.99
N LEU A 207 9.57 18.49 -0.08
CA LEU A 207 10.54 17.99 -1.05
C LEU A 207 11.63 19.04 -1.24
N GLY A 208 12.88 18.69 -1.00
CA GLY A 208 14.01 19.63 -1.08
C GLY A 208 13.88 20.84 -0.14
N GLY A 209 13.14 20.72 0.96
CA GLY A 209 12.87 21.81 1.89
C GLY A 209 11.64 22.68 1.54
N GLU A 210 10.99 22.42 0.40
CA GLU A 210 9.79 23.15 -0.02
C GLU A 210 8.52 22.34 0.26
N VAL A 211 7.45 23.00 0.76
CA VAL A 211 6.14 22.37 0.97
C VAL A 211 5.47 22.17 -0.39
N VAL A 212 5.38 20.93 -0.84
CA VAL A 212 4.75 20.56 -2.12
C VAL A 212 3.30 20.08 -1.96
N TYR A 213 2.90 19.72 -0.73
CA TYR A 213 1.53 19.35 -0.40
C TYR A 213 1.19 19.78 1.03
N GLN A 214 0.00 20.32 1.19
CA GLN A 214 -0.60 20.65 2.48
C GLN A 214 -2.07 20.22 2.47
N LYS A 215 -2.44 19.32 3.41
CA LYS A 215 -3.83 18.89 3.55
C LYS A 215 -4.73 20.06 3.98
N ASP A 216 -5.85 20.24 3.30
CA ASP A 216 -6.88 21.20 3.69
C ASP A 216 -7.68 20.68 4.90
N LEU A 217 -7.31 21.11 6.09
CA LEU A 217 -7.95 20.71 7.34
C LEU A 217 -9.30 21.45 7.61
N SER A 218 -9.73 22.33 6.71
CA SER A 218 -11.07 22.92 6.78
C SER A 218 -12.17 21.93 6.35
N LYS A 219 -11.79 20.87 5.63
CA LYS A 219 -12.70 19.85 5.10
C LYS A 219 -12.57 18.56 5.88
N THR A 220 -13.72 17.91 6.14
CA THR A 220 -13.76 16.55 6.68
C THR A 220 -13.71 15.54 5.53
N SER A 221 -12.88 14.51 5.66
CA SER A 221 -12.84 13.39 4.72
C SER A 221 -13.38 12.10 5.37
N VAL A 222 -14.01 11.26 4.57
CA VAL A 222 -14.46 9.91 4.98
C VAL A 222 -13.64 8.89 4.21
N ILE A 223 -13.03 7.97 4.92
CA ILE A 223 -12.10 6.98 4.38
C ILE A 223 -12.76 5.60 4.43
N TRP A 224 -12.77 4.90 3.32
CA TRP A 224 -13.21 3.52 3.18
C TRP A 224 -12.08 2.65 2.66
N GLN A 225 -11.67 1.68 3.45
CA GLN A 225 -10.56 0.78 3.09
C GLN A 225 -9.30 1.53 2.59
N GLY A 226 -8.89 2.57 3.31
CA GLY A 226 -7.73 3.39 2.98
C GLY A 226 -7.91 4.38 1.83
N LEU A 227 -9.12 4.50 1.26
CA LEU A 227 -9.41 5.42 0.17
C LEU A 227 -10.47 6.44 0.59
N PRO A 228 -10.32 7.71 0.20
CA PRO A 228 -11.37 8.70 0.43
C PRO A 228 -12.62 8.37 -0.40
N ILE A 229 -13.78 8.53 0.21
CA ILE A 229 -15.05 8.55 -0.52
C ILE A 229 -15.23 9.95 -1.12
N ASN A 230 -15.45 10.02 -2.41
CA ASN A 230 -15.75 11.28 -3.10
C ASN A 230 -17.25 11.57 -3.00
N PHE A 231 -17.60 12.72 -2.41
CA PHE A 231 -18.96 13.20 -2.29
C PHE A 231 -19.15 14.42 -3.20
N ALA A 232 -20.29 14.54 -3.85
CA ALA A 232 -20.64 15.72 -4.63
C ALA A 232 -20.85 16.95 -3.70
N VAL A 233 -21.45 16.71 -2.52
CA VAL A 233 -21.54 17.68 -1.43
C VAL A 233 -20.59 17.27 -0.32
N ALA A 234 -19.68 18.18 0.06
CA ALA A 234 -18.69 17.89 1.10
C ALA A 234 -19.35 17.46 2.43
N PRO A 235 -18.77 16.46 3.14
CA PRO A 235 -19.24 16.07 4.47
C PRO A 235 -19.35 17.27 5.40
N MET A 236 -20.46 17.39 6.14
CA MET A 236 -20.72 18.51 7.03
C MET A 236 -21.12 18.06 8.44
N ILE A 237 -20.72 18.85 9.43
CA ILE A 237 -21.16 18.64 10.81
C ILE A 237 -22.38 19.54 11.09
N ARG A 238 -23.47 18.93 11.52
CA ARG A 238 -24.69 19.62 11.95
C ARG A 238 -25.22 18.95 13.24
N ASP A 239 -25.51 19.74 14.24
CA ASP A 239 -26.03 19.28 15.54
C ASP A 239 -25.17 18.14 16.16
N GLY A 240 -23.84 18.23 16.01
CA GLY A 240 -22.88 17.24 16.52
C GLY A 240 -22.79 15.92 15.73
N LYS A 241 -23.56 15.79 14.63
CA LYS A 241 -23.50 14.65 13.73
C LYS A 241 -22.80 15.00 12.42
N LEU A 242 -22.03 14.06 11.88
CA LEU A 242 -21.44 14.17 10.55
C LEU A 242 -22.42 13.64 9.52
N TYR A 243 -22.79 14.48 8.57
CA TYR A 243 -23.68 14.16 7.45
C TYR A 243 -22.86 13.99 6.17
N VAL A 244 -23.23 13.00 5.38
CA VAL A 244 -22.62 12.65 4.09
C VAL A 244 -23.69 12.35 3.05
N GLU A 245 -23.34 12.47 1.77
CA GLU A 245 -24.21 12.13 0.66
C GLU A 245 -24.67 10.66 0.72
N ALA A 246 -25.98 10.45 0.73
CA ALA A 246 -26.60 9.13 0.89
C ALA A 246 -26.25 8.18 -0.27
N ALA A 247 -26.31 8.66 -1.51
CA ALA A 247 -26.07 7.86 -2.70
C ALA A 247 -24.61 7.37 -2.76
N ALA A 248 -23.64 8.26 -2.53
CA ALA A 248 -22.22 7.93 -2.57
C ALA A 248 -21.83 6.97 -1.42
N LEU A 249 -22.42 7.12 -0.24
CA LEU A 249 -22.19 6.19 0.87
C LEU A 249 -22.81 4.82 0.56
N ALA A 250 -24.06 4.77 0.06
CA ALA A 250 -24.73 3.55 -0.30
C ALA A 250 -23.97 2.74 -1.35
N ASP A 251 -23.46 3.40 -2.39
CA ASP A 251 -22.61 2.77 -3.42
C ASP A 251 -21.40 2.04 -2.79
N LYS A 252 -20.70 2.68 -1.84
CA LYS A 252 -19.57 2.07 -1.16
C LYS A 252 -19.95 0.90 -0.25
N LEU A 253 -21.10 0.98 0.39
CA LEU A 253 -21.60 -0.08 1.27
C LEU A 253 -22.26 -1.26 0.50
N GLY A 254 -22.44 -1.14 -0.82
CA GLY A 254 -23.25 -2.10 -1.60
C GLY A 254 -24.72 -2.07 -1.21
N ALA A 255 -25.23 -0.91 -0.81
CA ALA A 255 -26.63 -0.68 -0.43
C ALA A 255 -27.39 0.02 -1.57
N THR A 256 -28.72 -0.08 -1.55
CA THR A 256 -29.62 0.71 -2.39
C THR A 256 -30.32 1.79 -1.58
N VAL A 257 -30.70 2.88 -2.24
CA VAL A 257 -31.42 3.99 -1.62
C VAL A 257 -32.80 4.11 -2.25
N ASP A 258 -33.83 4.14 -1.42
CA ASP A 258 -35.21 4.37 -1.81
C ASP A 258 -35.69 5.70 -1.22
N TYR A 259 -35.89 6.68 -2.09
CA TYR A 259 -36.30 8.03 -1.71
C TYR A 259 -37.81 8.10 -1.57
N LYS A 260 -38.27 8.54 -0.40
CA LYS A 260 -39.72 8.73 -0.14
C LYS A 260 -40.16 10.11 -0.62
N ASP A 261 -40.92 10.16 -1.71
CA ASP A 261 -41.42 11.39 -2.31
C ASP A 261 -42.08 12.32 -1.28
N GLY A 262 -41.62 13.57 -1.24
CA GLY A 262 -42.21 14.62 -0.42
C GLY A 262 -41.96 14.53 1.09
N SER A 263 -41.02 13.65 1.53
CA SER A 263 -40.64 13.51 2.92
C SER A 263 -39.14 13.81 3.11
N PHE A 264 -38.73 14.22 4.32
CA PHE A 264 -37.31 14.30 4.71
C PHE A 264 -36.79 12.92 5.20
N GLU A 265 -37.20 11.85 4.53
CA GLU A 265 -36.83 10.49 4.87
C GLU A 265 -36.43 9.72 3.62
N LEU A 266 -35.46 8.83 3.77
CA LEU A 266 -35.11 7.80 2.80
C LEU A 266 -34.96 6.44 3.50
N ALA A 267 -35.11 5.36 2.74
CA ALA A 267 -34.73 4.04 3.17
C ALA A 267 -33.42 3.63 2.50
N MET A 268 -32.43 3.17 3.30
CA MET A 268 -31.22 2.54 2.80
C MET A 268 -31.29 1.04 3.05
N ILE A 269 -31.08 0.23 2.02
CA ILE A 269 -31.33 -1.22 2.06
C ILE A 269 -30.05 -1.95 1.69
N LYS A 270 -29.61 -2.85 2.58
CA LYS A 270 -28.44 -3.71 2.38
C LYS A 270 -28.71 -5.09 2.97
N ASP A 271 -28.44 -6.16 2.20
CA ASP A 271 -28.55 -7.57 2.63
C ASP A 271 -29.90 -7.91 3.33
N GLY A 272 -31.00 -7.35 2.81
CA GLY A 272 -32.33 -7.51 3.36
C GLY A 272 -32.66 -6.67 4.61
N LYS A 273 -31.71 -5.91 5.14
CA LYS A 273 -31.89 -4.96 6.25
C LYS A 273 -32.25 -3.58 5.70
N THR A 274 -33.25 -2.95 6.25
CA THR A 274 -33.70 -1.61 5.87
C THR A 274 -33.48 -0.63 7.01
N LEU A 275 -32.83 0.48 6.73
CA LEU A 275 -32.69 1.62 7.65
C LEU A 275 -33.51 2.78 7.13
N ASN A 276 -34.47 3.27 7.94
CA ASN A 276 -35.20 4.52 7.65
C ASN A 276 -34.42 5.68 8.29
N LEU A 277 -34.02 6.64 7.47
CA LEU A 277 -33.12 7.70 7.85
C LEU A 277 -33.77 9.07 7.57
N THR A 278 -33.66 9.99 8.52
CA THR A 278 -34.00 11.40 8.29
C THR A 278 -32.88 12.06 7.53
N VAL A 279 -33.20 12.78 6.46
CA VAL A 279 -32.22 13.43 5.60
C VAL A 279 -32.18 14.94 5.78
N VAL A 280 -31.03 15.53 5.42
CA VAL A 280 -30.84 16.94 5.19
C VAL A 280 -30.59 17.12 3.69
N SER A 281 -31.41 17.89 3.00
CA SER A 281 -31.24 18.16 1.57
C SER A 281 -30.45 19.46 1.36
N ILE A 282 -29.40 19.40 0.53
CA ILE A 282 -28.59 20.54 0.12
C ILE A 282 -28.36 20.42 -1.39
N ASP A 283 -28.72 21.46 -2.13
CA ASP A 283 -28.56 21.52 -3.59
C ASP A 283 -29.10 20.26 -4.31
N GLN A 284 -30.27 19.80 -3.90
CA GLN A 284 -30.91 18.56 -4.40
C GLN A 284 -30.14 17.25 -4.08
N THR A 285 -29.22 17.29 -3.12
CA THR A 285 -28.50 16.13 -2.63
C THR A 285 -28.93 15.81 -1.22
N GLU A 286 -29.37 14.59 -0.99
CA GLU A 286 -29.78 14.09 0.33
C GLU A 286 -28.58 13.62 1.12
N LEU A 287 -28.40 14.20 2.31
CA LEU A 287 -27.36 13.85 3.25
C LEU A 287 -27.94 13.06 4.43
N VAL A 288 -27.24 12.00 4.81
CA VAL A 288 -27.60 11.14 5.95
C VAL A 288 -26.55 11.23 7.06
N PRO A 289 -26.95 11.03 8.33
CA PRO A 289 -26.00 10.98 9.43
C PRO A 289 -25.12 9.72 9.32
N LEU A 290 -23.83 9.90 9.09
CA LEU A 290 -22.88 8.83 8.79
C LEU A 290 -22.90 7.72 9.87
N ARG A 291 -22.83 8.11 11.15
CA ARG A 291 -22.80 7.16 12.27
C ARG A 291 -24.06 6.27 12.30
N ASP A 292 -25.22 6.88 12.14
CA ASP A 292 -26.49 6.16 12.22
C ASP A 292 -26.60 5.11 11.11
N VAL A 293 -26.07 5.39 9.91
CA VAL A 293 -26.00 4.43 8.80
C VAL A 293 -25.01 3.30 9.10
N LEU A 294 -23.80 3.65 9.54
CA LEU A 294 -22.75 2.66 9.76
C LEU A 294 -23.11 1.69 10.89
N GLU A 295 -23.51 2.21 12.05
CA GLU A 295 -23.95 1.39 13.18
C GLU A 295 -25.18 0.55 12.79
N GLY A 296 -26.10 1.12 11.99
CA GLY A 296 -27.24 0.41 11.47
C GLY A 296 -26.88 -0.80 10.60
N PHE A 297 -25.78 -0.76 9.85
CA PHE A 297 -25.27 -1.87 9.04
C PHE A 297 -24.08 -2.60 9.67
N GLU A 298 -23.82 -2.38 10.95
CA GLU A 298 -22.82 -3.09 11.75
C GLU A 298 -21.37 -2.78 11.36
N TYR A 299 -21.13 -1.59 10.81
CA TYR A 299 -19.79 -1.03 10.61
C TYR A 299 -19.37 -0.18 11.80
N SER A 300 -18.07 -0.17 12.09
CA SER A 300 -17.47 0.76 13.05
C SER A 300 -16.87 1.98 12.36
N LEU A 301 -16.60 3.03 13.12
CA LEU A 301 -15.95 4.23 12.62
C LEU A 301 -14.93 4.78 13.62
N THR A 302 -13.82 5.27 13.12
CA THR A 302 -12.77 5.94 13.90
C THR A 302 -12.57 7.37 13.42
N TRP A 303 -12.65 8.34 14.35
CA TRP A 303 -12.39 9.75 14.07
C TRP A 303 -10.93 10.11 14.33
N ASN A 304 -10.27 10.70 13.34
CA ASN A 304 -8.94 11.30 13.49
C ASN A 304 -9.02 12.82 13.50
N GLY A 305 -8.80 13.43 14.67
CA GLY A 305 -8.87 14.87 14.85
C GLY A 305 -7.75 15.65 14.16
N LEU A 306 -6.58 15.05 13.94
CA LEU A 306 -5.44 15.69 13.28
C LEU A 306 -5.66 15.84 11.78
N SER A 307 -6.12 14.78 11.12
CA SER A 307 -6.41 14.80 9.68
C SER A 307 -7.81 15.28 9.33
N LYS A 308 -8.68 15.49 10.32
CA LYS A 308 -10.11 15.74 10.10
C LYS A 308 -10.74 14.67 9.22
N SER A 309 -10.50 13.40 9.54
CA SER A 309 -11.01 12.25 8.79
C SER A 309 -11.74 11.25 9.67
N VAL A 310 -12.70 10.54 9.05
CA VAL A 310 -13.38 9.37 9.62
C VAL A 310 -12.96 8.16 8.79
N SER A 311 -12.41 7.15 9.43
CA SER A 311 -12.18 5.82 8.82
C SER A 311 -13.35 4.91 9.15
N ILE A 312 -13.81 4.12 8.15
CA ILE A 312 -14.88 3.13 8.28
C ILE A 312 -14.23 1.74 8.24
N GLU A 313 -14.59 0.91 9.21
CA GLU A 313 -14.08 -0.45 9.42
C GLU A 313 -15.20 -1.49 9.35
#